data_fbf59734fffb035f5bf2e95d1cbcf28a
#
_entry.id   fbf59734fffb035f5bf2e95d1cbcf28a
#
_cell.length_a   1.000
_cell.length_b   1.000
_cell.length_c   1.000
_cell.angle_alpha   90.00
_cell.angle_beta   90.00
_cell.angle_gamma   90.00
#
_symmetry.space_group_name_H-M   'P 1'
#
loop_
_entity.id
_entity.type
_entity.pdbx_description
1 polymer ?
#
loop_
_entity_poly.entity_id
_entity_poly.type
_entity_poly.pdbx_seq_one_letter_code
_entity_poly.pdbx_strand_id
1 'polypeptide(L)'
;SFIEAYDFQSFNIHIRDKWRGLYKGVAATNIVLTTLASVEDISDERRAQITAEARFLRGLFHMEARKMWRMPTYISDENFALNDLQSTKIPNDREIWPLIEADFAAAAAVLPATQGDVGRPTSWAAKAFLGKAKIYQGFAANGTPNTAKMGEAKVIFDDIINNGPFQLMDKFEDNFKVATRNNTESIFEVQYAISSASGDAANRGIGLAHPYTDPWGL
;
A
#
# COMPACT_ATOMS: atom_id res chain seq x y z
N SER A 1 -1.63 14.67 -21.07
CA SER A 1 -1.90 15.43 -19.83
C SER A 1 -0.67 16.26 -19.45
N PHE A 2 -0.83 17.26 -18.58
CA PHE A 2 0.31 18.06 -18.08
C PHE A 2 1.35 17.18 -17.35
N ILE A 3 0.90 16.05 -16.76
CA ILE A 3 1.78 15.08 -16.11
C ILE A 3 2.67 14.36 -17.14
N GLU A 4 2.13 13.96 -18.28
CA GLU A 4 2.89 13.33 -19.37
C GLU A 4 3.92 14.28 -19.99
N ALA A 5 3.61 15.57 -20.02
CA ALA A 5 4.51 16.61 -20.50
C ALA A 5 5.54 17.05 -19.44
N TYR A 6 5.56 16.43 -18.26
CA TYR A 6 6.40 16.83 -17.11
C TYR A 6 6.19 18.29 -16.67
N ASP A 7 5.04 18.88 -17.00
CA ASP A 7 4.64 20.22 -16.57
C ASP A 7 3.81 20.13 -15.28
N PHE A 8 4.51 20.01 -14.15
CA PHE A 8 3.90 19.88 -12.83
C PHE A 8 3.62 21.26 -12.23
N GLN A 9 2.35 21.58 -12.13
CA GLN A 9 1.90 22.77 -11.40
C GLN A 9 1.53 22.39 -9.97
N SER A 10 1.80 23.26 -9.00
CA SER A 10 1.52 23.04 -7.58
C SER A 10 0.04 22.80 -7.27
N PHE A 11 -0.85 23.22 -8.15
CA PHE A 11 -2.31 23.04 -8.07
C PHE A 11 -2.83 21.86 -8.91
N ASN A 12 -1.96 20.97 -9.40
CA ASN A 12 -2.39 19.82 -10.19
C ASN A 12 -3.36 18.95 -9.39
N ILE A 13 -4.59 18.81 -9.93
CA ILE A 13 -5.69 18.12 -9.25
C ILE A 13 -5.39 16.63 -9.00
N HIS A 14 -4.71 15.94 -9.93
CA HIS A 14 -4.40 14.52 -9.81
C HIS A 14 -3.38 14.25 -8.68
N ILE A 15 -2.37 15.10 -8.58
CA ILE A 15 -1.37 15.03 -7.50
C ILE A 15 -2.04 15.31 -6.16
N ARG A 16 -2.86 16.37 -6.08
CA ARG A 16 -3.62 16.74 -4.89
C ARG A 16 -4.57 15.63 -4.44
N ASP A 17 -5.32 15.05 -5.38
CA ASP A 17 -6.33 14.05 -5.05
C ASP A 17 -5.68 12.73 -4.67
N LYS A 18 -4.55 12.36 -5.27
CA LYS A 18 -3.73 11.23 -4.80
C LYS A 18 -3.25 11.45 -3.36
N TRP A 19 -2.70 12.64 -3.04
CA TRP A 19 -2.31 13.00 -1.68
C TRP A 19 -3.47 12.85 -0.69
N ARG A 20 -4.61 13.48 -1.00
CA ARG A 20 -5.80 13.42 -0.16
C ARG A 20 -6.29 11.98 0.04
N GLY A 21 -6.31 11.17 -1.02
CA GLY A 21 -6.70 9.77 -0.93
C GLY A 21 -5.81 8.95 -0.01
N LEU A 22 -4.49 9.12 -0.12
CA LEU A 22 -3.53 8.42 0.73
C LEU A 22 -3.67 8.81 2.20
N TYR A 23 -3.73 10.11 2.50
CA TYR A 23 -3.86 10.57 3.90
C TYR A 23 -5.25 10.34 4.49
N LYS A 24 -6.30 10.26 3.67
CA LYS A 24 -7.60 9.74 4.12
C LYS A 24 -7.50 8.28 4.54
N GLY A 25 -6.74 7.46 3.80
CA GLY A 25 -6.44 6.08 4.19
C GLY A 25 -5.64 6.00 5.49
N VAL A 26 -4.59 6.81 5.64
CA VAL A 26 -3.80 6.90 6.89
C VAL A 26 -4.69 7.28 8.09
N ALA A 27 -5.56 8.28 7.92
CA ALA A 27 -6.49 8.68 8.98
C ALA A 27 -7.44 7.52 9.37
N ALA A 28 -8.01 6.83 8.37
CA ALA A 28 -8.89 5.69 8.62
C ALA A 28 -8.19 4.57 9.40
N THR A 29 -6.93 4.24 9.07
CA THR A 29 -6.17 3.22 9.80
C THR A 29 -5.85 3.65 11.23
N ASN A 30 -5.49 4.91 11.45
CA ASN A 30 -5.24 5.43 12.80
C ASN A 30 -6.53 5.51 13.65
N ILE A 31 -7.68 5.82 13.04
CA ILE A 31 -8.99 5.73 13.73
C ILE A 31 -9.23 4.29 14.22
N VAL A 32 -8.97 3.28 13.39
CA VAL A 32 -9.10 1.88 13.80
C VAL A 32 -8.17 1.58 14.97
N LEU A 33 -6.89 1.95 14.90
CA LEU A 33 -5.90 1.67 15.93
C LEU A 33 -6.23 2.34 17.26
N THR A 34 -6.62 3.62 17.25
CA THR A 34 -6.99 4.37 18.44
C THR A 34 -8.30 3.88 19.05
N THR A 35 -9.31 3.60 18.22
CA THR A 35 -10.61 3.10 18.70
C THR A 35 -10.46 1.69 19.28
N LEU A 36 -9.68 0.83 18.64
CA LEU A 36 -9.50 -0.56 19.06
C LEU A 36 -8.89 -0.65 20.48
N ALA A 37 -8.11 0.33 20.88
CA ALA A 37 -7.55 0.39 22.24
C ALA A 37 -8.61 0.49 23.35
N SER A 38 -9.79 1.04 23.04
CA SER A 38 -10.91 1.21 23.99
C SER A 38 -12.01 0.16 23.87
N VAL A 39 -11.90 -0.80 22.94
CA VAL A 39 -12.89 -1.87 22.78
C VAL A 39 -12.62 -2.98 23.80
N GLU A 40 -13.58 -3.27 24.65
CA GLU A 40 -13.45 -4.29 25.73
C GLU A 40 -13.88 -5.69 25.26
N ASP A 41 -14.98 -5.77 24.51
CA ASP A 41 -15.61 -7.05 24.11
C ASP A 41 -14.97 -7.66 22.83
N ILE A 42 -13.65 -7.87 22.84
CA ILE A 42 -12.92 -8.46 21.73
C ILE A 42 -11.78 -9.35 22.27
N SER A 43 -11.59 -10.52 21.68
CA SER A 43 -10.46 -11.39 22.05
C SER A 43 -9.10 -10.73 21.68
N ASP A 44 -8.07 -11.07 22.44
CA ASP A 44 -6.71 -10.57 22.18
C ASP A 44 -6.21 -10.96 20.80
N GLU A 45 -6.52 -12.19 20.34
CA GLU A 45 -6.17 -12.67 19.02
C GLU A 45 -6.83 -11.81 17.91
N ARG A 46 -8.14 -11.54 18.05
CA ARG A 46 -8.85 -10.71 17.07
C ARG A 46 -8.37 -9.26 17.09
N ARG A 47 -8.10 -8.73 18.28
CA ARG A 47 -7.48 -7.41 18.45
C ARG A 47 -6.14 -7.34 17.74
N ALA A 48 -5.26 -8.32 17.95
CA ALA A 48 -3.96 -8.38 17.31
C ALA A 48 -4.08 -8.45 15.78
N GLN A 49 -5.01 -9.27 15.26
CA GLN A 49 -5.26 -9.37 13.83
C GLN A 49 -5.72 -8.05 13.21
N ILE A 50 -6.70 -7.37 13.82
CA ILE A 50 -7.20 -6.07 13.32
C ILE A 50 -6.08 -5.02 13.37
N THR A 51 -5.30 -5.00 14.45
CA THR A 51 -4.13 -4.12 14.59
C THR A 51 -3.14 -4.35 13.44
N ALA A 52 -2.84 -5.61 13.14
CA ALA A 52 -1.91 -5.98 12.08
C ALA A 52 -2.43 -5.60 10.68
N GLU A 53 -3.73 -5.81 10.40
CA GLU A 53 -4.37 -5.37 9.16
C GLU A 53 -4.31 -3.84 9.01
N ALA A 54 -4.61 -3.10 10.07
CA ALA A 54 -4.54 -1.64 10.07
C ALA A 54 -3.11 -1.13 9.86
N ARG A 55 -2.11 -1.74 10.51
CA ARG A 55 -0.70 -1.39 10.30
C ARG A 55 -0.23 -1.71 8.89
N PHE A 56 -0.62 -2.85 8.31
CA PHE A 56 -0.33 -3.15 6.90
C PHE A 56 -0.85 -2.05 5.98
N LEU A 57 -2.10 -1.64 6.13
CA LEU A 57 -2.70 -0.59 5.31
C LEU A 57 -2.05 0.77 5.56
N ARG A 58 -1.70 1.11 6.80
CA ARG A 58 -0.98 2.35 7.11
C ARG A 58 0.40 2.38 6.44
N GLY A 59 1.14 1.29 6.54
CA GLY A 59 2.41 1.12 5.83
C GLY A 59 2.25 1.27 4.31
N LEU A 60 1.20 0.67 3.74
CA LEU A 60 0.89 0.77 2.31
C LEU A 60 0.63 2.22 1.87
N PHE A 61 -0.22 2.96 2.60
CA PHE A 61 -0.52 4.35 2.26
C PHE A 61 0.69 5.26 2.40
N HIS A 62 1.48 5.11 3.46
CA HIS A 62 2.72 5.87 3.64
C HIS A 62 3.79 5.50 2.61
N MET A 63 3.91 4.22 2.23
CA MET A 63 4.81 3.78 1.17
C MET A 63 4.45 4.43 -0.17
N GLU A 64 3.16 4.44 -0.53
CA GLU A 64 2.69 5.11 -1.74
C GLU A 64 2.96 6.62 -1.69
N ALA A 65 2.77 7.26 -0.54
CA ALA A 65 3.13 8.66 -0.35
C ALA A 65 4.64 8.87 -0.51
N ARG A 66 5.49 8.03 0.13
CA ARG A 66 6.95 8.16 0.09
C ARG A 66 7.53 7.98 -1.31
N LYS A 67 6.90 7.16 -2.16
CA LYS A 67 7.28 6.98 -3.56
C LYS A 67 7.06 8.23 -4.41
N MET A 68 6.03 9.01 -4.11
CA MET A 68 5.70 10.22 -4.88
C MET A 68 6.31 11.49 -4.29
N TRP A 69 6.37 11.59 -2.95
CA TRP A 69 6.89 12.75 -2.25
C TRP A 69 8.10 12.34 -1.43
N ARG A 70 9.19 13.05 -1.61
CA ARG A 70 10.49 12.67 -1.03
C ARG A 70 10.45 12.51 0.49
N MET A 71 9.75 13.39 1.18
CA MET A 71 9.65 13.39 2.64
C MET A 71 8.21 13.72 3.08
N PRO A 72 7.26 12.79 2.87
CA PRO A 72 5.91 12.97 3.38
C PRO A 72 5.89 12.78 4.89
N THR A 73 4.95 13.42 5.58
CA THR A 73 4.77 13.24 7.02
C THR A 73 4.26 11.83 7.33
N TYR A 74 4.90 11.14 8.28
CA TYR A 74 4.37 9.89 8.81
C TYR A 74 3.48 10.18 10.03
N ILE A 75 2.21 9.78 9.96
CA ILE A 75 1.22 9.95 11.02
C ILE A 75 0.92 8.57 11.63
N SER A 76 1.30 8.38 12.89
CA SER A 76 1.00 7.19 13.67
C SER A 76 -0.26 7.39 14.52
N ASP A 77 -0.77 6.31 15.08
CA ASP A 77 -1.83 6.33 16.08
C ASP A 77 -1.45 7.11 17.36
N GLU A 78 -0.17 7.13 17.71
CA GLU A 78 0.35 7.93 18.83
C GLU A 78 0.26 9.45 18.57
N ASN A 79 0.37 9.86 17.30
CA ASN A 79 0.31 11.26 16.89
C ASN A 79 -1.07 11.68 16.37
N PHE A 80 -2.04 10.76 16.38
CA PHE A 80 -3.36 10.99 15.82
C PHE A 80 -4.39 11.12 16.93
N ALA A 81 -5.01 12.31 17.03
CA ALA A 81 -6.16 12.53 17.90
C ALA A 81 -7.39 12.86 17.04
N LEU A 82 -8.46 12.08 17.19
CA LEU A 82 -9.66 12.16 16.36
C LEU A 82 -10.29 13.56 16.36
N ASN A 83 -10.22 14.26 17.49
CA ASN A 83 -10.82 15.57 17.69
C ASN A 83 -9.81 16.73 17.69
N ASP A 84 -8.55 16.45 17.39
CA ASP A 84 -7.49 17.45 17.32
C ASP A 84 -6.66 17.32 16.03
N LEU A 85 -7.06 18.04 15.00
CA LEU A 85 -6.33 18.09 13.73
C LEU A 85 -4.92 18.70 13.86
N GLN A 86 -4.63 19.42 14.94
CA GLN A 86 -3.30 19.98 15.17
C GLN A 86 -2.30 18.87 15.54
N SER A 87 -2.75 17.78 16.12
CA SER A 87 -1.91 16.61 16.46
C SER A 87 -1.20 16.02 15.23
N THR A 88 -1.77 16.19 14.04
CA THR A 88 -1.21 15.68 12.77
C THR A 88 -0.26 16.66 12.08
N LYS A 89 -0.04 17.85 12.65
CA LYS A 89 0.95 18.82 12.15
C LYS A 89 2.36 18.43 12.60
N ILE A 90 2.86 17.36 12.01
CA ILE A 90 4.18 16.81 12.29
C ILE A 90 5.15 17.30 11.20
N PRO A 91 6.37 17.76 11.56
CA PRO A 91 7.39 18.13 10.56
C PRO A 91 7.70 16.97 9.60
N ASN A 92 7.91 17.29 8.33
CA ASN A 92 8.35 16.36 7.30
C ASN A 92 9.88 16.41 7.10
N ASP A 93 10.62 16.35 8.20
CA ASP A 93 12.06 16.57 8.29
C ASP A 93 12.87 15.29 8.47
N ARG A 94 12.20 14.13 8.46
CA ARG A 94 12.82 12.81 8.68
C ARG A 94 12.47 11.81 7.60
N GLU A 95 13.37 10.83 7.42
CA GLU A 95 13.10 9.66 6.60
C GLU A 95 12.06 8.75 7.26
N ILE A 96 11.05 8.32 6.49
CA ILE A 96 9.95 7.52 7.01
C ILE A 96 10.01 6.04 6.61
N TRP A 97 10.98 5.61 5.78
CA TRP A 97 11.13 4.20 5.43
C TRP A 97 11.23 3.27 6.64
N PRO A 98 11.98 3.59 7.72
CA PRO A 98 12.03 2.72 8.90
C PRO A 98 10.66 2.52 9.56
N LEU A 99 9.80 3.53 9.55
CA LEU A 99 8.45 3.47 10.11
C LEU A 99 7.51 2.62 9.24
N ILE A 100 7.65 2.74 7.91
CA ILE A 100 6.93 1.91 6.94
C ILE A 100 7.35 0.44 7.08
N GLU A 101 8.65 0.17 7.18
CA GLU A 101 9.18 -1.18 7.42
C GLU A 101 8.65 -1.78 8.73
N ALA A 102 8.60 -0.98 9.80
CA ALA A 102 8.08 -1.40 11.10
C ALA A 102 6.58 -1.78 11.04
N ASP A 103 5.78 -1.05 10.28
CA ASP A 103 4.38 -1.38 10.07
C ASP A 103 4.21 -2.72 9.33
N PHE A 104 4.94 -2.93 8.22
CA PHE A 104 4.89 -4.19 7.50
C PHE A 104 5.48 -5.37 8.29
N ALA A 105 6.56 -5.16 9.03
CA ALA A 105 7.17 -6.19 9.87
C ALA A 105 6.22 -6.64 10.99
N ALA A 106 5.56 -5.68 11.67
CA ALA A 106 4.57 -5.99 12.69
C ALA A 106 3.36 -6.73 12.11
N ALA A 107 2.90 -6.35 10.91
CA ALA A 107 1.84 -7.05 10.22
C ALA A 107 2.26 -8.48 9.83
N ALA A 108 3.46 -8.66 9.28
CA ALA A 108 3.97 -9.97 8.88
C ALA A 108 4.11 -10.95 10.05
N ALA A 109 4.38 -10.45 11.26
CA ALA A 109 4.54 -11.28 12.46
C ALA A 109 3.21 -11.82 13.02
N VAL A 110 2.08 -11.17 12.71
CA VAL A 110 0.78 -11.46 13.35
C VAL A 110 -0.26 -11.98 12.36
N LEU A 111 -0.26 -11.47 11.12
CA LEU A 111 -1.25 -11.87 10.13
C LEU A 111 -1.14 -13.37 9.80
N PRO A 112 -2.29 -14.05 9.60
CA PRO A 112 -2.27 -15.44 9.17
C PRO A 112 -1.73 -15.57 7.73
N ALA A 113 -1.24 -16.77 7.40
CA ALA A 113 -0.75 -17.08 6.06
C ALA A 113 -1.86 -17.09 5.00
N THR A 114 -3.09 -17.34 5.43
CA THR A 114 -4.30 -17.36 4.57
C THR A 114 -5.43 -16.60 5.25
N GLN A 115 -6.32 -15.99 4.46
CA GLN A 115 -7.50 -15.27 4.94
C GLN A 115 -8.75 -15.84 4.26
N GLY A 116 -9.87 -15.82 4.98
CA GLY A 116 -11.15 -16.30 4.44
C GLY A 116 -11.72 -15.37 3.35
N ASP A 117 -11.49 -14.06 3.51
CA ASP A 117 -11.93 -13.05 2.55
C ASP A 117 -10.79 -12.67 1.61
N VAL A 118 -11.02 -12.77 0.33
CA VAL A 118 -10.11 -12.32 -0.71
C VAL A 118 -9.90 -10.80 -0.60
N GLY A 119 -8.66 -10.37 -0.69
CA GLY A 119 -8.29 -8.94 -0.57
C GLY A 119 -7.93 -8.50 0.85
N ARG A 120 -8.10 -9.35 1.87
CA ARG A 120 -7.49 -9.11 3.18
C ARG A 120 -5.98 -9.41 3.14
N PRO A 121 -5.15 -8.60 3.80
CA PRO A 121 -3.72 -8.84 3.81
C PRO A 121 -3.36 -10.09 4.61
N THR A 122 -2.43 -10.86 4.09
CA THR A 122 -1.83 -12.04 4.73
C THR A 122 -0.43 -11.71 5.24
N SER A 123 0.17 -12.62 6.02
CA SER A 123 1.59 -12.49 6.40
C SER A 123 2.51 -12.45 5.17
N TRP A 124 2.16 -13.17 4.11
CA TRP A 124 2.91 -13.14 2.85
C TRP A 124 2.80 -11.79 2.15
N ALA A 125 1.61 -11.18 2.14
CA ALA A 125 1.42 -9.83 1.62
C ALA A 125 2.29 -8.83 2.39
N ALA A 126 2.29 -8.90 3.72
CA ALA A 126 3.10 -8.01 4.56
C ALA A 126 4.62 -8.21 4.32
N LYS A 127 5.09 -9.45 4.19
CA LYS A 127 6.48 -9.76 3.80
C LYS A 127 6.83 -9.20 2.42
N ALA A 128 5.94 -9.37 1.43
CA ALA A 128 6.19 -8.87 0.07
C ALA A 128 6.32 -7.35 0.04
N PHE A 129 5.46 -6.63 0.77
CA PHE A 129 5.55 -5.17 0.87
C PHE A 129 6.75 -4.71 1.69
N LEU A 130 7.16 -5.45 2.73
CA LEU A 130 8.39 -5.19 3.47
C LEU A 130 9.61 -5.33 2.56
N GLY A 131 9.71 -6.42 1.79
CA GLY A 131 10.77 -6.61 0.81
C GLY A 131 10.79 -5.50 -0.24
N LYS A 132 9.61 -5.11 -0.74
CA LYS A 132 9.46 -4.00 -1.69
C LYS A 132 9.91 -2.66 -1.10
N ALA A 133 9.56 -2.36 0.17
CA ALA A 133 10.01 -1.15 0.85
C ALA A 133 11.55 -1.10 0.97
N LYS A 134 12.20 -2.25 1.19
CA LYS A 134 13.67 -2.34 1.24
C LYS A 134 14.30 -2.16 -0.15
N ILE A 135 13.70 -2.69 -1.22
CA ILE A 135 14.19 -2.47 -2.60
C ILE A 135 14.12 -1.00 -2.99
N TYR A 136 13.07 -0.26 -2.58
CA TYR A 136 13.01 1.19 -2.82
C TYR A 136 14.15 1.97 -2.14
N GLN A 137 14.82 1.39 -1.16
CA GLN A 137 16.02 1.92 -0.49
C GLN A 137 17.33 1.32 -1.04
N GLY A 138 17.23 0.47 -2.07
CA GLY A 138 18.38 -0.20 -2.69
C GLY A 138 19.37 0.75 -3.38
N PHE A 139 18.99 2.01 -3.57
CA PHE A 139 19.87 3.06 -4.09
C PHE A 139 19.71 4.34 -3.25
N ALA A 140 20.82 4.95 -2.93
CA ALA A 140 20.83 6.30 -2.37
C ALA A 140 20.42 7.35 -3.42
N ALA A 141 20.08 8.56 -2.98
CA ALA A 141 19.65 9.63 -3.87
C ALA A 141 20.70 10.02 -4.94
N ASN A 142 21.98 9.75 -4.69
CA ASN A 142 23.07 9.96 -5.63
C ASN A 142 23.33 8.75 -6.56
N GLY A 143 22.47 7.74 -6.54
CA GLY A 143 22.61 6.51 -7.34
C GLY A 143 23.55 5.46 -6.75
N THR A 144 24.17 5.68 -5.59
CA THR A 144 25.03 4.68 -4.96
C THR A 144 24.20 3.47 -4.50
N PRO A 145 24.59 2.22 -4.86
CA PRO A 145 23.91 1.02 -4.40
C PRO A 145 23.97 0.84 -2.87
N ASN A 146 22.83 0.55 -2.27
CA ASN A 146 22.71 0.13 -0.88
C ASN A 146 22.58 -1.40 -0.82
N THR A 147 23.71 -2.07 -0.90
CA THR A 147 23.78 -3.54 -0.95
C THR A 147 23.22 -4.20 0.33
N ALA A 148 23.28 -3.51 1.47
CA ALA A 148 22.70 -4.01 2.71
C ALA A 148 21.17 -4.11 2.58
N LYS A 149 20.50 -3.06 2.15
CA LYS A 149 19.04 -3.07 1.93
C LYS A 149 18.61 -4.05 0.84
N MET A 150 19.40 -4.18 -0.22
CA MET A 150 19.16 -5.20 -1.26
C MET A 150 19.29 -6.62 -0.69
N GLY A 151 20.29 -6.87 0.16
CA GLY A 151 20.48 -8.15 0.85
C GLY A 151 19.33 -8.49 1.79
N GLU A 152 18.87 -7.52 2.59
CA GLU A 152 17.68 -7.69 3.45
C GLU A 152 16.42 -8.02 2.63
N ALA A 153 16.19 -7.33 1.51
CA ALA A 153 15.07 -7.61 0.62
C ALA A 153 15.16 -9.00 -0.01
N LYS A 154 16.37 -9.40 -0.44
CA LYS A 154 16.61 -10.73 -1.02
C LYS A 154 16.21 -11.85 -0.06
N VAL A 155 16.60 -11.76 1.21
CA VAL A 155 16.23 -12.77 2.23
C VAL A 155 14.70 -12.92 2.33
N ILE A 156 13.97 -11.82 2.32
CA ILE A 156 12.50 -11.84 2.39
C ILE A 156 11.90 -12.46 1.12
N PHE A 157 12.40 -12.09 -0.06
CA PHE A 157 11.89 -12.65 -1.31
C PHE A 157 12.25 -14.12 -1.49
N ASP A 158 13.44 -14.55 -1.06
CA ASP A 158 13.81 -15.97 -1.03
C ASP A 158 12.86 -16.77 -0.12
N ASP A 159 12.44 -16.22 1.03
CA ASP A 159 11.47 -16.87 1.90
C ASP A 159 10.09 -17.00 1.22
N ILE A 160 9.61 -15.96 0.53
CA ILE A 160 8.35 -16.00 -0.22
C ILE A 160 8.42 -17.03 -1.34
N ILE A 161 9.51 -17.07 -2.10
CA ILE A 161 9.69 -17.97 -3.25
C ILE A 161 9.79 -19.43 -2.80
N ASN A 162 10.53 -19.71 -1.73
CA ASN A 162 10.81 -21.07 -1.31
C ASN A 162 9.75 -21.66 -0.39
N ASN A 163 9.04 -20.85 0.39
CA ASN A 163 8.13 -21.28 1.45
C ASN A 163 6.69 -20.77 1.26
N GLY A 164 6.46 -19.81 0.36
CA GLY A 164 5.12 -19.31 0.05
C GLY A 164 4.33 -20.22 -0.88
N PRO A 165 2.99 -20.12 -0.89
CA PRO A 165 2.13 -20.92 -1.75
C PRO A 165 1.97 -20.34 -3.16
N PHE A 166 2.94 -19.54 -3.63
CA PHE A 166 2.85 -18.78 -4.89
C PHE A 166 3.63 -19.44 -6.00
N GLN A 167 3.11 -19.34 -7.21
CA GLN A 167 3.75 -19.84 -8.43
C GLN A 167 3.42 -18.90 -9.59
N LEU A 168 4.38 -18.74 -10.50
CA LEU A 168 4.12 -17.99 -11.73
C LEU A 168 3.07 -18.73 -12.58
N MET A 169 2.21 -17.96 -13.22
CA MET A 169 1.23 -18.51 -14.17
C MET A 169 1.94 -19.01 -15.43
N ASP A 170 1.49 -20.15 -15.97
CA ASP A 170 2.03 -20.70 -17.23
C ASP A 170 1.91 -19.72 -18.39
N LYS A 171 0.83 -18.93 -18.39
CA LYS A 171 0.61 -17.88 -19.39
C LYS A 171 0.52 -16.53 -18.71
N PHE A 172 1.41 -15.64 -19.04
CA PHE A 172 1.45 -14.27 -18.52
C PHE A 172 0.13 -13.53 -18.68
N GLU A 173 -0.56 -13.73 -19.80
CA GLU A 173 -1.86 -13.11 -20.10
C GLU A 173 -2.97 -13.48 -19.10
N ASP A 174 -2.84 -14.63 -18.40
CA ASP A 174 -3.85 -15.08 -17.43
C ASP A 174 -3.87 -14.22 -16.17
N ASN A 175 -2.81 -13.45 -15.90
CA ASN A 175 -2.79 -12.47 -14.82
C ASN A 175 -3.75 -11.29 -15.03
N PHE A 176 -4.23 -11.09 -16.26
CA PHE A 176 -5.08 -9.95 -16.63
C PHE A 176 -6.51 -10.35 -16.99
N LYS A 177 -6.87 -11.63 -16.91
CA LYS A 177 -8.20 -12.13 -17.21
C LYS A 177 -9.08 -12.17 -15.96
N VAL A 178 -10.33 -11.76 -16.09
CA VAL A 178 -11.32 -11.85 -14.99
C VAL A 178 -11.53 -13.28 -14.51
N ALA A 179 -11.48 -14.25 -15.43
CA ALA A 179 -11.68 -15.67 -15.12
C ALA A 179 -10.56 -16.27 -14.24
N THR A 180 -9.36 -15.69 -14.29
CA THR A 180 -8.18 -16.15 -13.57
C THR A 180 -7.67 -15.15 -12.52
N ARG A 181 -8.53 -14.21 -12.12
CA ARG A 181 -8.24 -13.27 -11.02
C ARG A 181 -7.90 -14.01 -9.72
N ASN A 182 -7.10 -13.40 -8.88
CA ASN A 182 -6.64 -13.97 -7.61
C ASN A 182 -5.97 -15.36 -7.78
N ASN A 183 -5.20 -15.51 -8.86
CA ASN A 183 -4.49 -16.74 -9.19
C ASN A 183 -3.27 -16.96 -8.28
N THR A 184 -2.52 -18.04 -8.53
CA THR A 184 -1.36 -18.45 -7.73
C THR A 184 -0.17 -17.48 -7.79
N GLU A 185 -0.11 -16.57 -8.76
CA GLU A 185 0.92 -15.54 -8.84
C GLU A 185 0.58 -14.32 -7.97
N SER A 186 -0.71 -14.14 -7.63
CA SER A 186 -1.18 -12.98 -6.87
C SER A 186 -0.90 -13.13 -5.38
N ILE A 187 -0.03 -12.28 -4.83
CA ILE A 187 0.25 -12.23 -3.39
C ILE A 187 -0.75 -11.33 -2.65
N PHE A 188 -1.13 -10.22 -3.26
CA PHE A 188 -2.11 -9.26 -2.72
C PHE A 188 -2.71 -8.40 -3.82
N GLU A 189 -4.03 -8.37 -3.87
CA GLU A 189 -4.79 -7.56 -4.81
C GLU A 189 -5.83 -6.71 -4.10
N VAL A 190 -5.95 -5.44 -4.50
CA VAL A 190 -7.08 -4.61 -4.11
C VAL A 190 -8.29 -5.01 -4.94
N GLN A 191 -9.31 -5.53 -4.27
CA GLN A 191 -10.52 -6.01 -4.94
C GLN A 191 -11.40 -4.84 -5.36
N TYR A 192 -11.62 -4.68 -6.66
CA TYR A 192 -12.53 -3.69 -7.22
C TYR A 192 -13.80 -4.37 -7.75
N ALA A 193 -14.94 -3.78 -7.45
CA ALA A 193 -16.21 -4.18 -8.04
C ALA A 193 -16.68 -3.13 -9.05
N ILE A 194 -17.36 -3.58 -10.10
CA ILE A 194 -18.08 -2.67 -11.00
C ILE A 194 -19.35 -2.23 -10.26
N SER A 195 -19.45 -0.94 -9.94
CA SER A 195 -20.66 -0.36 -9.39
C SER A 195 -21.52 0.16 -10.53
N SER A 196 -22.70 -0.42 -10.73
CA SER A 196 -23.70 0.06 -11.68
C SER A 196 -24.28 1.42 -11.28
N ALA A 197 -24.09 1.84 -10.02
CA ALA A 197 -24.71 3.05 -9.48
C ALA A 197 -23.89 4.33 -9.74
N SER A 198 -22.60 4.23 -10.06
CA SER A 198 -21.73 5.42 -10.14
C SER A 198 -21.22 5.75 -11.54
N GLY A 199 -21.50 4.96 -12.56
CA GLY A 199 -20.97 5.20 -13.92
C GLY A 199 -19.43 5.26 -14.02
N ASP A 200 -18.78 5.48 -12.91
CA ASP A 200 -17.35 5.39 -12.71
C ASP A 200 -16.99 3.92 -12.48
N ALA A 201 -16.98 3.18 -13.55
CA ALA A 201 -16.32 1.89 -13.50
C ALA A 201 -14.91 2.15 -12.95
N ALA A 202 -14.59 1.54 -11.82
CA ALA A 202 -13.27 1.65 -11.19
C ALA A 202 -12.16 1.04 -12.06
N ASN A 203 -12.35 1.05 -13.36
CA ASN A 203 -11.38 0.62 -14.34
C ASN A 203 -10.38 1.75 -14.63
N ARG A 204 -9.47 1.93 -13.69
CA ARG A 204 -8.35 2.88 -13.86
C ARG A 204 -7.44 2.52 -15.04
N GLY A 205 -7.51 1.29 -15.54
CA GLY A 205 -6.80 0.86 -16.73
C GLY A 205 -7.26 1.58 -17.99
N ILE A 206 -8.54 1.90 -18.12
CA ILE A 206 -9.06 2.65 -19.26
C ILE A 206 -8.47 4.07 -19.31
N GLY A 207 -8.37 4.75 -18.16
CA GLY A 207 -7.77 6.09 -18.08
C GLY A 207 -6.27 6.12 -18.37
N LEU A 208 -5.59 4.98 -18.27
CA LEU A 208 -4.16 4.83 -18.57
C LEU A 208 -3.90 4.29 -19.98
N ALA A 209 -4.87 3.56 -20.56
CA ALA A 209 -4.70 2.87 -21.84
C ALA A 209 -5.07 3.72 -23.05
N HIS A 210 -5.86 4.80 -22.86
CA HIS A 210 -6.30 5.66 -23.96
C HIS A 210 -6.04 7.13 -23.65
N PRO A 211 -5.44 7.88 -24.59
CA PRO A 211 -5.42 9.33 -24.48
C PRO A 211 -6.87 9.84 -24.43
N TYR A 212 -7.14 10.81 -23.58
CA TYR A 212 -8.46 11.39 -23.34
C TYR A 212 -9.11 12.01 -24.60
N THR A 213 -8.31 12.20 -25.63
CA THR A 213 -8.74 12.55 -26.98
C THR A 213 -8.54 11.32 -27.87
N ASP A 214 -9.42 10.37 -27.76
CA ASP A 214 -9.41 9.21 -28.65
C ASP A 214 -9.84 9.63 -30.06
N PRO A 215 -8.91 9.63 -31.05
CA PRO A 215 -9.28 9.89 -32.44
C PRO A 215 -10.13 8.76 -33.03
N TRP A 216 -10.37 7.68 -32.29
CA TRP A 216 -11.11 6.50 -32.75
C TRP A 216 -12.56 6.46 -32.25
N GLY A 217 -13.00 7.40 -31.39
CA GLY A 217 -14.39 7.56 -30.99
C GLY A 217 -15.01 6.35 -30.27
N LEU A 218 -14.25 5.59 -29.48
CA LEU A 218 -14.74 4.47 -28.68
C LEU A 218 -15.19 4.93 -27.29
#